data_25ccff1f9f69411376658acc4be5ba35
#
_entry.id   25ccff1f9f69411376658acc4be5ba35
#
_cell.length_a   1.000
_cell.length_b   1.000
_cell.length_c   1.000
_cell.angle_alpha   90.00
_cell.angle_beta   90.00
_cell.angle_gamma   90.00
#
_symmetry.space_group_name_H-M   'P 1'
#
loop_
_entity.id
_entity.type
_entity.pdbx_description
1 polymer ?
#
loop_
_entity_poly.entity_id
_entity_poly.type
_entity_poly.pdbx_seq_one_letter_code
_entity_poly.pdbx_strand_id
1 'polypeptide(L)'
;MIKRIDRVNELIKQELSKLIGEYFKLKDILITVTRVKTEPDLRSAEAFISIFPFAKAEETLKQFKEILPRIQHILDGTIELKYIPKIQLFLDESLEYESNIERLLDKIKDSKMKH
;
A
#
# COMPACT_ATOMS: atom_id res chain seq x y z
N MET A 1 0.54 12.86 22.40
CA MET A 1 1.98 12.73 22.05
C MET A 1 2.15 11.65 21.00
N ILE A 2 2.83 11.97 19.90
CA ILE A 2 3.09 11.01 18.82
C ILE A 2 4.26 10.12 19.22
N LYS A 3 4.04 8.81 19.21
CA LYS A 3 5.10 7.86 19.52
C LYS A 3 6.14 7.83 18.40
N ARG A 4 7.38 7.51 18.73
CA ARG A 4 8.47 7.41 17.77
C ARG A 4 8.14 6.44 16.64
N ILE A 5 7.52 5.30 16.96
CA ILE A 5 7.17 4.28 15.98
C ILE A 5 6.09 4.81 15.01
N ASP A 6 5.17 5.64 15.47
CA ASP A 6 4.15 6.25 14.63
C ASP A 6 4.78 7.22 13.64
N ARG A 7 5.82 7.94 14.05
CA ARG A 7 6.59 8.82 13.19
C ARG A 7 7.30 8.03 12.09
N VAL A 8 7.91 6.92 12.46
CA VAL A 8 8.59 6.04 11.50
C VAL A 8 7.59 5.52 10.49
N ASN A 9 6.42 5.07 10.95
CA ASN A 9 5.36 4.58 10.08
C ASN A 9 4.93 5.64 9.06
N GLU A 10 4.71 6.86 9.52
CA GLU A 10 4.27 7.95 8.64
C GLU A 10 5.34 8.33 7.63
N LEU A 11 6.58 8.37 8.06
CA LEU A 11 7.70 8.70 7.20
C LEU A 11 7.89 7.65 6.09
N ILE A 12 7.82 6.38 6.46
CA ILE A 12 7.90 5.28 5.49
C ILE A 12 6.74 5.35 4.51
N LYS A 13 5.53 5.58 5.02
CA LYS A 13 4.34 5.68 4.19
C LYS A 13 4.47 6.77 3.13
N GLN A 14 4.91 7.96 3.54
CA GLN A 14 5.08 9.09 2.64
C GLN A 14 6.14 8.81 1.57
N GLU A 15 7.30 8.32 1.97
CA GLU A 15 8.38 8.05 1.03
C GLU A 15 8.07 6.88 0.11
N LEU A 16 7.47 5.83 0.65
CA LEU A 16 7.08 4.67 -0.15
C LEU A 16 6.03 5.06 -1.20
N SER A 17 5.06 5.86 -0.82
CA SER A 17 4.03 6.37 -1.74
C SER A 17 4.65 7.17 -2.87
N LYS A 18 5.62 8.02 -2.55
CA LYS A 18 6.36 8.82 -3.53
C LYS A 18 7.13 7.93 -4.49
N LEU A 19 7.84 6.94 -3.97
CA LEU A 19 8.65 6.03 -4.78
C LEU A 19 7.79 5.17 -5.71
N ILE A 20 6.62 4.74 -5.25
CA ILE A 20 5.66 4.03 -6.10
C ILE A 20 5.27 4.91 -7.29
N GLY A 21 4.96 6.17 -7.04
CA GLY A 21 4.59 7.11 -8.09
C GLY A 21 5.70 7.39 -9.08
N GLU A 22 6.95 7.32 -8.65
CA GLU A 22 8.12 7.60 -9.50
C GLU A 22 8.63 6.36 -10.24
N TYR A 23 8.63 5.20 -9.59
CA TYR A 23 9.33 4.01 -10.09
C TYR A 23 8.43 2.84 -10.42
N PHE A 24 7.18 2.87 -10.00
CA PHE A 24 6.26 1.77 -10.23
C PHE A 24 4.88 2.25 -10.66
N LYS A 25 4.88 3.10 -11.69
CA LYS A 25 3.63 3.63 -12.24
C LYS A 25 3.16 2.74 -13.37
N LEU A 26 2.04 2.07 -13.18
CA LEU A 26 1.43 1.21 -14.18
C LEU A 26 0.19 1.89 -14.75
N LYS A 27 -0.01 1.71 -16.06
CA LYS A 27 -1.16 2.30 -16.74
C LYS A 27 -2.46 1.66 -16.24
N ASP A 28 -3.44 2.52 -15.92
CA ASP A 28 -4.78 2.11 -15.49
C ASP A 28 -4.79 1.29 -14.20
N ILE A 29 -3.72 1.38 -13.40
CA ILE A 29 -3.64 0.73 -12.10
C ILE A 29 -3.32 1.78 -11.05
N LEU A 30 -4.15 1.86 -10.02
CA LEU A 30 -3.93 2.75 -8.89
C LEU A 30 -3.41 1.94 -7.71
N ILE A 31 -2.25 2.32 -7.20
CA ILE A 31 -1.62 1.70 -6.04
C ILE A 31 -1.54 2.73 -4.94
N THR A 32 -2.06 2.38 -3.77
CA THR A 32 -2.07 3.28 -2.61
C THR A 32 -1.50 2.58 -1.40
N VAL A 33 -0.56 3.22 -0.70
CA VAL A 33 -0.10 2.73 0.60
C VAL A 33 -1.13 3.19 1.62
N THR A 34 -1.88 2.27 2.18
CA THR A 34 -2.96 2.59 3.11
C THR A 34 -2.46 2.76 4.53
N ARG A 35 -1.47 1.96 4.93
CA ARG A 35 -0.86 2.09 6.25
C ARG A 35 0.48 1.37 6.28
N VAL A 36 1.30 1.76 7.25
CA VAL A 36 2.56 1.10 7.54
C VAL A 36 2.58 0.77 9.03
N LYS A 37 2.98 -0.43 9.35
CA LYS A 37 3.11 -0.88 10.73
C LYS A 37 4.52 -1.40 10.96
N THR A 38 5.31 -0.64 11.71
CA THR A 38 6.68 -1.02 12.05
C THR A 38 6.66 -1.90 13.30
N GLU A 39 7.44 -2.96 13.29
CA GLU A 39 7.59 -3.81 14.46
C GLU A 39 8.31 -3.07 15.60
N PRO A 40 8.02 -3.41 16.87
CA PRO A 40 8.61 -2.69 18.01
C PRO A 40 10.15 -2.70 18.02
N ASP A 41 10.78 -3.72 17.46
CA ASP A 41 12.25 -3.80 17.36
C ASP A 41 12.82 -2.96 16.22
N LEU A 42 11.96 -2.32 15.41
CA LEU A 42 12.32 -1.48 14.26
C LEU A 42 13.08 -2.20 13.15
N ARG A 43 13.07 -3.53 13.13
CA ARG A 43 13.79 -4.31 12.11
C ARG A 43 12.99 -4.53 10.85
N SER A 44 11.66 -4.57 10.97
CA SER A 44 10.78 -4.79 9.84
C SER A 44 9.54 -3.92 9.95
N ALA A 45 8.93 -3.64 8.81
CA ALA A 45 7.70 -2.87 8.72
C ALA A 45 6.79 -3.52 7.69
N GLU A 46 5.51 -3.64 8.04
CA GLU A 46 4.49 -4.13 7.13
C GLU A 46 3.85 -2.93 6.43
N ALA A 47 3.96 -2.90 5.11
CA ALA A 47 3.30 -1.88 4.30
C ALA A 47 2.06 -2.51 3.67
N PHE A 48 0.91 -1.95 3.98
CA PHE A 48 -0.37 -2.41 3.44
C PHE A 48 -0.72 -1.54 2.24
N ILE A 49 -0.99 -2.19 1.13
CA ILE A 49 -1.29 -1.49 -0.11
C ILE A 49 -2.63 -1.93 -0.67
N SER A 50 -3.33 -0.97 -1.24
CA SER A 50 -4.55 -1.21 -1.99
C SER A 50 -4.23 -1.05 -3.46
N ILE A 51 -4.78 -1.94 -4.29
CA ILE A 51 -4.56 -1.93 -5.73
C ILE A 51 -5.91 -1.96 -6.43
N PHE A 52 -6.10 -1.02 -7.34
CA PHE A 52 -7.33 -0.93 -8.15
C PHE A 52 -6.95 -0.96 -9.63
N PRO A 53 -7.62 -1.72 -10.49
CA PRO A 53 -8.77 -2.60 -10.21
C PRO A 53 -8.38 -3.86 -9.43
N PHE A 54 -9.28 -4.34 -8.60
CA PHE A 54 -9.03 -5.46 -7.69
C PHE A 54 -8.69 -6.76 -8.40
N ALA A 55 -9.20 -6.94 -9.61
CA ALA A 55 -8.90 -8.12 -10.42
C ALA A 55 -7.41 -8.25 -10.76
N LYS A 56 -6.67 -7.14 -10.70
CA LYS A 56 -5.24 -7.12 -10.98
C LYS A 56 -4.38 -7.02 -9.74
N ALA A 57 -4.98 -7.10 -8.55
CA ALA A 57 -4.27 -6.85 -7.29
C ALA A 57 -3.14 -7.84 -7.05
N GLU A 58 -3.40 -9.14 -7.20
CA GLU A 58 -2.40 -10.16 -6.92
C GLU A 58 -1.22 -10.10 -7.90
N GLU A 59 -1.52 -9.96 -9.17
CA GLU A 59 -0.50 -9.83 -10.21
C GLU A 59 0.36 -8.59 -9.99
N THR A 60 -0.26 -7.46 -9.70
CA THR A 60 0.42 -6.20 -9.46
C THR A 60 1.28 -6.29 -8.20
N LEU A 61 0.76 -6.90 -7.13
CA LEU A 61 1.54 -7.10 -5.91
C LEU A 61 2.78 -7.93 -6.17
N LYS A 62 2.65 -8.98 -6.97
CA LYS A 62 3.78 -9.82 -7.34
C LYS A 62 4.85 -9.01 -8.07
N GLN A 63 4.45 -8.19 -9.04
CA GLN A 63 5.36 -7.31 -9.76
C GLN A 63 6.04 -6.31 -8.80
N PHE A 64 5.28 -5.75 -7.87
CA PHE A 64 5.82 -4.83 -6.88
C PHE A 64 6.86 -5.52 -6.01
N LYS A 65 6.60 -6.74 -5.56
CA LYS A 65 7.56 -7.50 -4.75
C LYS A 65 8.87 -7.75 -5.50
N GLU A 66 8.82 -7.89 -6.81
CA GLU A 66 10.03 -8.08 -7.62
C GLU A 66 10.92 -6.84 -7.63
N ILE A 67 10.35 -5.65 -7.60
CA ILE A 67 11.13 -4.40 -7.59
C ILE A 67 11.38 -3.86 -6.18
N LEU A 68 10.80 -4.49 -5.16
CA LEU A 68 10.91 -4.03 -3.79
C LEU A 68 12.36 -3.89 -3.30
N PRO A 69 13.29 -4.81 -3.59
CA PRO A 69 14.68 -4.63 -3.18
C PRO A 69 15.30 -3.32 -3.68
N ARG A 70 14.96 -2.93 -4.90
CA ARG A 70 15.43 -1.68 -5.48
C ARG A 70 14.81 -0.48 -4.76
N ILE A 71 13.51 -0.56 -4.48
CA ILE A 71 12.80 0.50 -3.75
C ILE A 71 13.35 0.62 -2.33
N GLN A 72 13.60 -0.52 -1.67
CA GLN A 72 14.20 -0.55 -0.34
C GLN A 72 15.55 0.16 -0.34
N HIS A 73 16.37 -0.10 -1.34
CA HIS A 73 17.68 0.53 -1.46
C HIS A 73 17.56 2.06 -1.58
N ILE A 74 16.63 2.52 -2.40
CA ILE A 74 16.38 3.97 -2.55
C ILE A 74 15.86 4.56 -1.24
N LEU A 75 14.95 3.85 -0.58
CA LEU A 75 14.39 4.26 0.70
C LEU A 75 15.49 4.41 1.76
N ASP A 76 16.41 3.44 1.80
CA ASP A 76 17.54 3.44 2.73
C ASP A 76 18.42 4.66 2.55
N GLY A 77 18.50 5.19 1.33
CA GLY A 77 19.29 6.38 1.05
C GLY A 77 18.53 7.70 1.19
N THR A 78 17.23 7.66 1.31
CA THR A 78 16.37 8.85 1.31
C THR A 78 15.91 9.26 2.70
N ILE A 79 15.59 8.27 3.54
CA ILE A 79 15.06 8.54 4.87
C ILE A 79 16.22 8.70 5.87
N GLU A 80 16.18 9.78 6.64
CA GLU A 80 17.17 10.05 7.69
C GLU A 80 16.84 9.30 8.97
N LEU A 81 17.02 7.99 8.93
CA LEU A 81 16.92 7.12 10.09
C LEU A 81 18.20 6.31 10.20
N LYS A 82 18.62 6.04 11.43
CA LYS A 82 19.82 5.24 11.67
C LYS A 82 19.68 3.84 11.07
N TYR A 83 18.52 3.24 11.23
CA TYR A 83 18.18 1.96 10.63
C TYR A 83 16.80 2.08 10.00
N ILE A 84 16.67 1.65 8.76
CA ILE A 84 15.38 1.65 8.07
C ILE A 84 14.84 0.23 8.12
N PRO A 85 13.62 0.04 8.63
CA PRO A 85 13.03 -1.29 8.68
C PRO A 85 12.94 -1.92 7.30
N LYS A 86 13.10 -3.23 7.24
CA LYS A 86 12.88 -3.98 6.01
C LYS A 86 11.39 -4.01 5.70
N ILE A 87 11.03 -3.55 4.54
CA ILE A 87 9.64 -3.45 4.14
C ILE A 87 9.13 -4.79 3.64
N GLN A 88 7.95 -5.18 4.12
CA GLN A 88 7.19 -6.32 3.64
C GLN A 88 5.86 -5.80 3.12
N LEU A 89 5.42 -6.32 1.98
CA LEU A 89 4.20 -5.84 1.31
C LEU A 89 3.04 -6.78 1.53
N PHE A 90 1.89 -6.22 1.88
CA PHE A 90 0.65 -6.94 2.06
C PHE A 90 -0.49 -6.18 1.39
N LEU A 91 -1.45 -6.91 0.84
CA LEU A 91 -2.67 -6.27 0.33
C LEU A 91 -3.54 -5.84 1.49
N ASP A 92 -4.07 -4.62 1.40
CA ASP A 92 -5.06 -4.14 2.34
C ASP A 92 -6.45 -4.48 1.79
N GLU A 93 -6.98 -5.59 2.26
CA GLU A 93 -8.27 -6.10 1.80
C GLU A 93 -9.46 -5.33 2.38
N SER A 94 -9.23 -4.51 3.41
CA SER A 94 -10.32 -3.75 4.02
C SER A 94 -10.99 -2.80 3.04
N LEU A 95 -10.20 -2.10 2.20
CA LEU A 95 -10.73 -1.22 1.18
C LEU A 95 -11.44 -2.00 0.08
N GLU A 96 -10.91 -3.14 -0.31
CA GLU A 96 -11.54 -4.03 -1.28
C GLU A 96 -12.89 -4.51 -0.76
N TYR A 97 -12.93 -4.91 0.49
CA TYR A 97 -14.17 -5.38 1.13
C TYR A 97 -15.24 -4.27 1.14
N GLU A 98 -14.88 -3.07 1.57
CA GLU A 98 -15.79 -1.94 1.60
C GLU A 98 -16.29 -1.59 0.20
N SER A 99 -15.40 -1.56 -0.78
CA SER A 99 -15.76 -1.30 -2.17
C SER A 99 -16.69 -2.36 -2.74
N ASN A 100 -16.48 -3.62 -2.39
CA ASN A 100 -17.33 -4.71 -2.84
C ASN A 100 -18.74 -4.57 -2.27
N ILE A 101 -18.86 -4.16 -1.01
CA ILE A 101 -20.15 -3.92 -0.38
C ILE A 101 -20.87 -2.79 -1.11
N GLU A 102 -20.19 -1.68 -1.38
CA GLU A 102 -20.74 -0.56 -2.11
C GLU A 102 -21.20 -0.96 -3.50
N ARG A 103 -20.41 -1.76 -4.21
CA ARG A 103 -20.77 -2.27 -5.53
C ARG A 103 -22.01 -3.15 -5.50
N LEU A 104 -22.12 -4.00 -4.49
CA LEU A 104 -23.29 -4.84 -4.33
C LEU A 104 -24.54 -4.01 -4.09
N LEU A 105 -24.42 -2.98 -3.25
CA LEU A 105 -25.52 -2.06 -2.99
C LEU A 105 -25.91 -1.30 -4.25
N ASP A 106 -24.95 -0.84 -5.03
CA ASP A 106 -25.19 -0.13 -6.29
C ASP A 106 -25.86 -1.06 -7.31
N LYS A 107 -25.42 -2.30 -7.41
CA LYS A 107 -26.04 -3.28 -8.31
C LYS A 107 -27.50 -3.55 -7.92
N ILE A 108 -27.76 -3.63 -6.62
CA ILE A 108 -29.13 -3.83 -6.14
C ILE A 108 -29.99 -2.64 -6.50
N LYS A 109 -29.49 -1.43 -6.30
CA LYS A 109 -30.19 -0.20 -6.68
C LYS A 109 -30.44 -0.13 -8.18
N ASP A 110 -29.42 -0.43 -8.99
CA ASP A 110 -29.55 -0.44 -10.44
C ASP A 110 -30.58 -1.47 -10.91
N SER A 111 -30.53 -2.67 -10.32
CA SER A 111 -31.52 -3.71 -10.63
C SER A 111 -32.93 -3.26 -10.32
N LYS A 112 -33.12 -2.61 -9.19
CA LYS A 112 -34.45 -2.10 -8.80
C LYS A 112 -34.89 -0.93 -9.69
N MET A 113 -33.98 -0.12 -10.15
CA MET A 113 -34.28 1.00 -11.02
C MET A 113 -34.56 0.59 -12.46
N LYS A 114 -33.91 -0.48 -12.93
CA LYS A 114 -34.05 -0.97 -14.30
C LYS A 114 -35.29 -1.83 -14.49
N HIS A 115 -35.91 -2.20 -13.41
CA HIS A 115 -37.14 -2.97 -13.45
C HIS A 115 -38.34 -2.12 -13.07
#